data_62c10f9b8e281247eae2d59f646de413
#
_entry.id   62c10f9b8e281247eae2d59f646de413
#
_cell.length_a   1.000
_cell.length_b   1.000
_cell.length_c   1.000
_cell.angle_alpha   90.00
_cell.angle_beta   90.00
_cell.angle_gamma   90.00
#
_symmetry.space_group_name_H-M   'P 1'
#
loop_
_entity.id
_entity.type
_entity.pdbx_description
1 polymer ?
#
loop_
_entity_poly.entity_id
_entity_poly.type
_entity_poly.pdbx_seq_one_letter_code
_entity_poly.pdbx_strand_id
1 'polypeptide(L)'
;MKQWKVGIIGATGMVGQRFATLLDGHPWFQVVALAASPRSAGKTYEAAVGSRWAMTTPMPETMKDMVMLDAQADIEKIAGMVDFVFCAVDMKKDEIRALEEAYAKAECPVVSNNSAHRFTPDVPMVIPEVNPEHLDIIASQR
;
A
#
# COMPACT_ATOMS: atom_id res chain seq x y z
N MET A 1 -5.65 9.13 -20.91
CA MET A 1 -5.42 7.79 -20.35
C MET A 1 -5.95 7.74 -18.93
N LYS A 2 -6.69 6.70 -18.60
CA LYS A 2 -7.23 6.54 -17.25
C LYS A 2 -6.09 6.29 -16.26
N GLN A 3 -6.10 7.02 -15.14
CA GLN A 3 -5.22 6.74 -14.02
C GLN A 3 -5.98 6.00 -12.93
N TRP A 4 -5.35 4.98 -12.37
CA TRP A 4 -5.90 4.24 -11.25
C TRP A 4 -5.54 4.98 -9.95
N LYS A 5 -6.50 5.09 -9.06
CA LYS A 5 -6.26 5.68 -7.74
C LYS A 5 -5.74 4.61 -6.80
N VAL A 6 -4.61 4.86 -6.18
CA VAL A 6 -3.95 3.89 -5.31
C VAL A 6 -3.65 4.48 -3.94
N GLY A 7 -3.58 3.59 -2.94
CA GLY A 7 -3.12 3.94 -1.61
C GLY A 7 -1.84 3.20 -1.29
N ILE A 8 -1.06 3.75 -0.38
CA ILE A 8 0.13 3.09 0.17
C ILE A 8 -0.13 2.83 1.65
N ILE A 9 -0.20 1.55 2.02
CA ILE A 9 -0.38 1.12 3.41
C ILE A 9 1.00 0.78 3.96
N GLY A 10 1.41 1.46 5.02
CA GLY A 10 2.78 1.39 5.52
C GLY A 10 3.69 2.43 4.89
N ALA A 11 3.15 3.59 4.55
CA ALA A 11 3.86 4.63 3.78
C ALA A 11 5.07 5.23 4.50
N THR A 12 5.13 5.14 5.83
CA THR A 12 6.23 5.75 6.61
C THR A 12 7.48 4.88 6.70
N GLY A 13 7.36 3.59 6.40
CA GLY A 13 8.49 2.68 6.40
C GLY A 13 9.36 2.82 5.15
N MET A 14 10.53 2.18 5.16
CA MET A 14 11.48 2.28 4.04
C MET A 14 10.88 1.83 2.72
N VAL A 15 10.18 0.68 2.70
CA VAL A 15 9.57 0.17 1.48
C VAL A 15 8.41 1.05 1.03
N GLY A 16 7.59 1.53 1.98
CA GLY A 16 6.51 2.47 1.66
C GLY A 16 7.03 3.78 1.08
N GLN A 17 8.13 4.29 1.59
CA GLN A 17 8.81 5.47 1.02
C GLN A 17 9.27 5.20 -0.41
N ARG A 18 9.78 4.00 -0.67
CA ARG A 18 10.19 3.60 -2.02
C ARG A 18 9.00 3.60 -2.97
N PHE A 19 7.86 3.06 -2.55
CA PHE A 19 6.62 3.14 -3.33
C PHE A 19 6.26 4.60 -3.63
N ALA A 20 6.33 5.47 -2.62
CA ALA A 20 6.01 6.88 -2.81
C ALA A 20 6.87 7.53 -3.89
N THR A 21 8.19 7.28 -3.87
CA THR A 21 9.09 7.85 -4.89
C THR A 21 8.85 7.27 -6.27
N LEU A 22 8.59 5.97 -6.37
CA LEU A 22 8.36 5.31 -7.66
C LEU A 22 7.01 5.67 -8.28
N LEU A 23 6.02 5.97 -7.46
CA LEU A 23 4.68 6.29 -7.94
C LEU A 23 4.48 7.78 -8.22
N ASP A 24 5.41 8.63 -7.80
CA ASP A 24 5.33 10.06 -8.07
C ASP A 24 5.42 10.32 -9.57
N GLY A 25 4.38 10.95 -10.11
CA GLY A 25 4.32 11.20 -11.55
C GLY A 25 4.10 9.96 -12.41
N HIS A 26 3.71 8.84 -11.82
CA HIS A 26 3.51 7.60 -12.57
C HIS A 26 2.37 7.76 -13.59
N PRO A 27 2.56 7.26 -14.84
CA PRO A 27 1.56 7.47 -15.88
C PRO A 27 0.24 6.73 -15.68
N TRP A 28 0.25 5.63 -14.88
CA TRP A 28 -0.93 4.79 -14.67
C TRP A 28 -1.55 4.92 -13.29
N PHE A 29 -0.77 5.35 -12.30
CA PHE A 29 -1.21 5.33 -10.91
C PHE A 29 -1.10 6.71 -10.28
N GLN A 30 -2.16 7.13 -9.59
CA GLN A 30 -2.18 8.35 -8.80
C GLN A 30 -2.34 7.98 -7.34
N VAL A 31 -1.39 8.37 -6.50
CA VAL A 31 -1.48 8.14 -5.05
C VAL A 31 -2.46 9.13 -4.44
N VAL A 32 -3.53 8.62 -3.84
CA VAL A 32 -4.57 9.44 -3.22
C VAL A 32 -4.73 9.18 -1.72
N ALA A 33 -4.09 8.13 -1.20
CA ALA A 33 -4.16 7.80 0.22
C ALA A 33 -2.81 7.29 0.71
N LEU A 34 -2.39 7.78 1.86
CA LEU A 34 -1.21 7.30 2.58
C LEU A 34 -1.64 6.90 3.97
N ALA A 35 -1.33 5.69 4.39
CA ALA A 35 -1.75 5.17 5.69
C ALA A 35 -0.60 4.47 6.40
N ALA A 36 -0.63 4.50 7.71
CA ALA A 36 0.34 3.83 8.55
C ALA A 36 -0.27 3.58 9.93
N SER A 37 0.56 3.51 10.99
CA SER A 37 0.10 3.27 12.36
C SER A 37 -0.77 4.41 12.89
N PRO A 38 -1.53 4.17 13.97
CA PRO A 38 -2.32 5.24 14.62
C PRO A 38 -1.50 6.47 15.01
N ARG A 39 -0.20 6.30 15.29
CA ARG A 39 0.67 7.43 15.66
C ARG A 39 0.87 8.41 14.51
N SER A 40 0.78 7.93 13.28
CA SER A 40 0.94 8.78 12.09
C SER A 40 -0.37 9.41 11.65
N ALA A 41 -1.50 8.84 12.02
CA ALA A 41 -2.81 9.30 11.57
C ALA A 41 -3.05 10.76 12.00
N GLY A 42 -3.57 11.55 11.07
CA GLY A 42 -3.85 12.97 11.29
C GLY A 42 -2.67 13.91 11.05
N LYS A 43 -1.45 13.36 10.89
CA LYS A 43 -0.27 14.17 10.55
C LYS A 43 -0.09 14.21 9.05
N THR A 44 0.61 15.22 8.54
CA THR A 44 1.04 15.21 7.14
C THR A 44 2.09 14.12 6.95
N TYR A 45 2.25 13.67 5.71
CA TYR A 45 3.26 12.66 5.40
C TYR A 45 4.65 13.13 5.84
N GLU A 46 4.99 14.38 5.52
CA GLU A 46 6.27 14.97 5.90
C GLU A 46 6.47 14.94 7.42
N ALA A 47 5.46 15.32 8.19
CA ALA A 47 5.53 15.31 9.66
C ALA A 47 5.60 13.90 10.23
N ALA A 48 4.87 12.96 9.64
CA ALA A 48 4.85 11.57 10.11
C ALA A 48 6.18 10.87 9.88
N VAL A 49 6.82 11.09 8.74
CA VAL A 49 8.13 10.51 8.42
C VAL A 49 9.25 11.23 9.15
N GLY A 50 9.21 12.58 9.16
CA GLY A 50 10.22 13.39 9.82
C GLY A 50 11.63 13.08 9.30
N SER A 51 12.57 12.90 10.21
CA SER A 51 13.97 12.61 9.90
C SER A 51 14.23 11.19 9.39
N ARG A 52 13.19 10.34 9.38
CA ARG A 52 13.32 8.93 8.92
C ARG A 52 13.27 8.78 7.41
N TRP A 53 13.15 9.86 6.64
CA TRP A 53 13.17 9.79 5.19
C TRP A 53 14.53 9.20 4.75
N ALA A 54 14.48 8.01 4.15
CA ALA A 54 15.67 7.23 3.85
C ALA A 54 16.02 7.19 2.35
N MET A 55 15.19 7.82 1.53
CA MET A 55 15.41 7.82 0.07
C MET A 55 16.42 8.87 -0.35
N THR A 56 17.14 8.60 -1.46
CA THR A 56 18.05 9.58 -2.05
C THR A 56 17.32 10.69 -2.80
N THR A 57 16.12 10.36 -3.32
CA THR A 57 15.23 11.33 -3.94
C THR A 57 14.45 12.08 -2.87
N PRO A 58 14.20 13.40 -3.01
CA PRO A 58 13.37 14.12 -2.05
C PRO A 58 11.95 13.57 -1.98
N MET A 59 11.28 13.80 -0.84
CA MET A 59 9.88 13.43 -0.70
C MET A 59 9.04 14.12 -1.78
N PRO A 60 8.14 13.38 -2.47
CA PRO A 60 7.33 13.98 -3.53
C PRO A 60 6.49 15.16 -3.02
N GLU A 61 6.53 16.26 -3.75
CA GLU A 61 5.75 17.46 -3.41
C GLU A 61 4.24 17.19 -3.38
N THR A 62 3.78 16.27 -4.23
CA THR A 62 2.36 15.89 -4.31
C THR A 62 1.88 15.12 -3.08
N MET A 63 2.80 14.56 -2.30
CA MET A 63 2.48 13.68 -1.18
C MET A 63 2.82 14.26 0.18
N LYS A 64 3.78 15.19 0.25
CA LYS A 64 4.31 15.64 1.54
C LYS A 64 3.26 16.27 2.46
N ASP A 65 2.27 16.94 1.90
CA ASP A 65 1.21 17.59 2.65
C ASP A 65 -0.06 16.75 2.80
N MET A 66 -0.05 15.52 2.26
CA MET A 66 -1.18 14.60 2.43
C MET A 66 -1.32 14.20 3.89
N VAL A 67 -2.55 14.24 4.39
CA VAL A 67 -2.84 13.83 5.76
C VAL A 67 -2.87 12.30 5.83
N MET A 68 -2.08 11.75 6.75
CA MET A 68 -2.00 10.30 6.94
C MET A 68 -3.27 9.74 7.53
N LEU A 69 -3.65 8.55 7.07
CA LEU A 69 -4.79 7.79 7.57
C LEU A 69 -4.30 6.64 8.45
N ASP A 70 -5.21 6.11 9.27
CA ASP A 70 -4.94 4.93 10.08
C ASP A 70 -5.18 3.68 9.23
N ALA A 71 -4.16 2.85 9.06
CA ALA A 71 -4.25 1.66 8.20
C ALA A 71 -5.31 0.66 8.68
N GLN A 72 -5.63 0.64 9.97
CA GLN A 72 -6.62 -0.28 10.53
C GLN A 72 -7.98 0.37 10.72
N ALA A 73 -8.02 1.57 11.27
CA ALA A 73 -9.29 2.23 11.58
C ALA A 73 -9.99 2.80 10.35
N ASP A 74 -9.24 3.17 9.32
CA ASP A 74 -9.76 3.85 8.14
C ASP A 74 -9.90 2.93 6.92
N ILE A 75 -10.00 1.62 7.11
CA ILE A 75 -10.07 0.64 6.00
C ILE A 75 -11.20 0.98 5.04
N GLU A 76 -12.41 1.20 5.54
CA GLU A 76 -13.56 1.48 4.69
C GLU A 76 -13.41 2.82 3.97
N LYS A 77 -12.87 3.82 4.65
CA LYS A 77 -12.60 5.12 4.05
C LYS A 77 -11.59 4.99 2.91
N ILE A 78 -10.49 4.30 3.15
CA ILE A 78 -9.45 4.08 2.15
C ILE A 78 -10.02 3.29 0.97
N ALA A 79 -10.74 2.20 1.23
CA ALA A 79 -11.35 1.37 0.19
C ALA A 79 -12.29 2.18 -0.70
N GLY A 80 -12.98 3.18 -0.15
CA GLY A 80 -13.83 4.07 -0.92
C GLY A 80 -13.09 5.11 -1.75
N MET A 81 -11.81 5.36 -1.44
CA MET A 81 -11.00 6.37 -2.11
C MET A 81 -10.17 5.81 -3.27
N VAL A 82 -9.83 4.52 -3.22
CA VAL A 82 -8.81 3.94 -4.10
C VAL A 82 -9.39 2.80 -4.94
N ASP A 83 -8.69 2.48 -6.03
CA ASP A 83 -8.98 1.29 -6.83
C ASP A 83 -8.28 0.06 -6.22
N PHE A 84 -7.08 0.25 -5.67
CA PHE A 84 -6.36 -0.79 -4.91
C PHE A 84 -5.27 -0.15 -4.05
N VAL A 85 -4.63 -0.96 -3.20
CA VAL A 85 -3.55 -0.50 -2.33
C VAL A 85 -2.28 -1.31 -2.54
N PHE A 86 -1.14 -0.64 -2.37
CA PHE A 86 0.15 -1.28 -2.15
C PHE A 86 0.38 -1.38 -0.64
N CYS A 87 0.75 -2.56 -0.16
CA CYS A 87 0.92 -2.80 1.28
C CYS A 87 2.35 -3.22 1.60
N ALA A 88 2.98 -2.48 2.51
CA ALA A 88 4.34 -2.74 2.97
C ALA A 88 4.46 -2.30 4.43
N VAL A 89 3.77 -3.02 5.32
CA VAL A 89 3.74 -2.71 6.75
C VAL A 89 4.79 -3.53 7.51
N ASP A 90 5.26 -2.98 8.63
CA ASP A 90 6.16 -3.66 9.55
C ASP A 90 5.37 -4.02 10.82
N MET A 91 4.82 -5.21 10.83
CA MET A 91 3.97 -5.73 11.90
C MET A 91 4.23 -7.22 12.04
N LYS A 92 3.67 -7.82 13.08
CA LYS A 92 3.70 -9.29 13.22
C LYS A 92 2.93 -9.92 12.06
N LYS A 93 3.38 -11.11 11.63
CA LYS A 93 2.81 -11.80 10.48
C LYS A 93 1.30 -12.01 10.58
N ASP A 94 0.82 -12.38 11.77
CA ASP A 94 -0.61 -12.59 12.01
C ASP A 94 -1.41 -11.28 11.88
N GLU A 95 -0.83 -10.18 12.34
CA GLU A 95 -1.45 -8.85 12.23
C GLU A 95 -1.49 -8.39 10.79
N ILE A 96 -0.43 -8.64 10.02
CA ILE A 96 -0.38 -8.32 8.59
C ILE A 96 -1.44 -9.13 7.84
N ARG A 97 -1.55 -10.41 8.14
CA ARG A 97 -2.56 -11.28 7.52
C ARG A 97 -3.97 -10.74 7.77
N ALA A 98 -4.28 -10.40 9.02
CA ALA A 98 -5.59 -9.85 9.37
C ALA A 98 -5.86 -8.53 8.67
N LEU A 99 -4.86 -7.66 8.57
CA LEU A 99 -4.97 -6.37 7.92
C LEU A 99 -5.26 -6.54 6.42
N GLU A 100 -4.48 -7.37 5.73
CA GLU A 100 -4.64 -7.60 4.30
C GLU A 100 -5.97 -8.26 3.98
N GLU A 101 -6.41 -9.21 4.82
CA GLU A 101 -7.73 -9.83 4.67
C GLU A 101 -8.86 -8.82 4.88
N ALA A 102 -8.70 -7.88 5.82
CA ALA A 102 -9.70 -6.86 6.06
C ALA A 102 -9.88 -5.94 4.85
N TYR A 103 -8.79 -5.56 4.19
CA TYR A 103 -8.88 -4.79 2.93
C TYR A 103 -9.56 -5.60 1.84
N ALA A 104 -9.21 -6.87 1.70
CA ALA A 104 -9.84 -7.75 0.71
C ALA A 104 -11.34 -7.88 0.95
N LYS A 105 -11.77 -8.03 2.20
CA LYS A 105 -13.19 -8.10 2.56
C LYS A 105 -13.92 -6.79 2.27
N ALA A 106 -13.22 -5.66 2.30
CA ALA A 106 -13.78 -4.36 1.94
C ALA A 106 -13.78 -4.12 0.42
N GLU A 107 -13.55 -5.17 -0.38
CA GLU A 107 -13.49 -5.12 -1.84
C GLU A 107 -12.35 -4.22 -2.34
N CYS A 108 -11.27 -4.12 -1.58
CA CYS A 108 -10.09 -3.35 -1.94
C CYS A 108 -8.94 -4.32 -2.25
N PRO A 109 -8.58 -4.50 -3.51
CA PRO A 109 -7.45 -5.37 -3.87
C PRO A 109 -6.15 -4.89 -3.23
N VAL A 110 -5.31 -5.83 -2.82
CA VAL A 110 -4.04 -5.56 -2.16
C VAL A 110 -2.90 -6.13 -2.99
N VAL A 111 -1.94 -5.28 -3.35
CA VAL A 111 -0.66 -5.70 -3.92
C VAL A 111 0.36 -5.55 -2.80
N SER A 112 0.82 -6.68 -2.28
CA SER A 112 1.58 -6.70 -1.03
C SER A 112 3.05 -7.05 -1.26
N ASN A 113 3.93 -6.33 -0.56
CA ASN A 113 5.33 -6.68 -0.42
C ASN A 113 5.56 -7.59 0.80
N ASN A 114 4.52 -7.84 1.59
CA ASN A 114 4.62 -8.59 2.85
C ASN A 114 4.59 -10.09 2.60
N SER A 115 5.03 -10.87 3.61
CA SER A 115 5.15 -12.32 3.47
C SER A 115 3.91 -13.10 3.93
N ALA A 116 2.92 -12.43 4.52
CA ALA A 116 1.82 -13.10 5.21
C ALA A 116 1.02 -14.08 4.33
N HIS A 117 0.82 -13.74 3.06
CA HIS A 117 0.03 -14.54 2.12
C HIS A 117 0.85 -15.17 0.99
N ARG A 118 2.19 -15.21 1.10
CA ARG A 118 3.04 -15.75 0.02
C ARG A 118 2.74 -17.19 -0.33
N PHE A 119 2.27 -17.98 0.63
CA PHE A 119 1.97 -19.39 0.43
C PHE A 119 0.47 -19.72 0.59
N THR A 120 -0.38 -18.71 0.60
CA THR A 120 -1.83 -18.92 0.59
C THR A 120 -2.24 -19.40 -0.79
N PRO A 121 -3.01 -20.52 -0.91
CA PRO A 121 -3.20 -21.20 -2.20
C PRO A 121 -3.76 -20.37 -3.35
N ASP A 122 -4.65 -19.42 -3.05
CA ASP A 122 -5.30 -18.60 -4.08
C ASP A 122 -4.70 -17.19 -4.18
N VAL A 123 -3.52 -16.97 -3.60
CA VAL A 123 -2.80 -15.69 -3.68
C VAL A 123 -1.56 -15.91 -4.55
N PRO A 124 -1.44 -15.20 -5.68
CA PRO A 124 -0.26 -15.31 -6.51
C PRO A 124 0.97 -14.68 -5.86
N MET A 125 2.12 -15.32 -6.03
CA MET A 125 3.41 -14.75 -5.68
C MET A 125 4.17 -14.55 -6.98
N VAL A 126 4.27 -13.30 -7.45
CA VAL A 126 4.64 -12.99 -8.82
C VAL A 126 5.90 -12.13 -8.88
N ILE A 127 6.81 -12.55 -9.74
CA ILE A 127 7.87 -11.70 -10.29
C ILE A 127 7.54 -11.64 -11.79
N PRO A 128 7.03 -10.52 -12.31
CA PRO A 128 6.47 -10.47 -13.67
C PRO A 128 7.40 -10.96 -14.77
N GLU A 129 8.71 -10.74 -14.60
CA GLU A 129 9.71 -11.22 -15.56
C GLU A 129 9.94 -12.72 -15.52
N VAL A 130 9.46 -13.40 -14.46
CA VAL A 130 9.72 -14.81 -14.21
C VAL A 130 8.47 -15.66 -14.35
N ASN A 131 7.39 -15.30 -13.66
CA ASN A 131 6.19 -16.13 -13.58
C ASN A 131 4.87 -15.34 -13.66
N PRO A 132 4.66 -14.53 -14.72
CA PRO A 132 3.43 -13.73 -14.83
C PRO A 132 2.16 -14.60 -14.89
N GLU A 133 2.27 -15.84 -15.35
CA GLU A 133 1.14 -16.78 -15.41
C GLU A 133 0.59 -17.14 -14.04
N HIS A 134 1.35 -16.93 -12.95
CA HIS A 134 0.84 -17.18 -11.60
C HIS A 134 -0.35 -16.26 -11.27
N LEU A 135 -0.50 -15.14 -11.97
CA LEU A 135 -1.66 -14.25 -11.81
C LEU A 135 -2.99 -14.95 -12.18
N ASP A 136 -2.95 -16.02 -12.95
CA ASP A 136 -4.15 -16.72 -13.37
C ASP A 136 -4.94 -17.27 -12.18
N ILE A 137 -4.30 -17.53 -11.05
CA ILE A 137 -5.00 -18.03 -9.85
C ILE A 137 -5.91 -16.99 -9.19
N ILE A 138 -5.81 -15.72 -9.57
CA ILE A 138 -6.68 -14.66 -9.03
C ILE A 138 -8.15 -15.00 -9.27
N ALA A 139 -8.45 -15.67 -10.38
CA ALA A 139 -9.81 -16.07 -10.71
C ALA A 139 -10.45 -16.98 -9.65
N SER A 140 -9.64 -17.68 -8.83
CA SER A 140 -10.14 -18.55 -7.77
C SER A 140 -10.37 -17.83 -6.44
N GLN A 141 -9.99 -16.56 -6.32
CA GLN A 141 -10.22 -15.78 -5.10
C GLN A 141 -11.69 -15.40 -4.97
N ARG A 142 -12.20 -15.39 -3.74
CA ARG A 142 -13.60 -15.07 -3.44
C ARG A 142 -13.71 -14.15 -2.23
#